data_bbc8524adbf32687ac9f2b07558a906b
#
_entry.id   bbc8524adbf32687ac9f2b07558a906b
#
_cell.length_a   1.000
_cell.length_b   1.000
_cell.length_c   1.000
_cell.angle_alpha   90.00
_cell.angle_beta   90.00
_cell.angle_gamma   90.00
#
_symmetry.space_group_name_H-M   'P 1'
#
loop_
_entity.id
_entity.type
_entity.pdbx_description
1 polymer ?
#
loop_
_entity_poly.entity_id
_entity_poly.type
_entity_poly.pdbx_seq_one_letter_code
_entity_poly.pdbx_strand_id
1 'polypeptide(L)'
;MIFCSRSVPVFFKATLSAAAVAAALLLISCSGKPPASLVTPLPPALKQPHLPKTHEPVRGVWLTTVSRLDWPPVASVTIGDPAVRIRQQQQALTDKLDKLQSLGINTVFFQVKPDGTALWPSKILPWSDMLTGHIGQDPGYDPLQFMLDEAHKRGMRVHAWFNPYRVSVNTRPKTVSELNGTLSQIPASVFVLHRDWIRTAGDRFVLDPGIPEVRDWITSIVAEVVEHYPVDGVQFDDYFYTESPGSALNDTQTYRRYGQGYASKADWRRHNTQQLIAQVSRTIKQLNPDIEFGVSPAGVWRNRSHDPAGSDTRGAAAYDESYADTRSWVQQGLLDYIAPQLYWPFARDAARYDVLAKWWADVVKPTGTRLYIGVALYKIGEPSKNEPDWMVNGGVPELKKQLDLNESMPQIQGTILFRENYLNQPQTQQAVNYLKSRWGSRAGPSLSPTVTPPLRSASVNGPTVSDR
;
A
#
# COMPACT_ATOMS: atom_id res chain seq x y z
N MET A 1 63.05 -0.80 -36.57
CA MET A 1 63.60 -1.90 -37.35
C MET A 1 62.43 -2.84 -37.55
N ILE A 2 61.69 -2.77 -38.71
CA ILE A 2 61.96 -3.47 -39.97
C ILE A 2 62.06 -4.99 -39.72
N PHE A 3 61.08 -5.79 -40.17
CA PHE A 3 60.71 -6.38 -41.46
C PHE A 3 59.42 -7.19 -41.27
N CYS A 4 58.48 -6.99 -41.97
CA CYS A 4 57.76 -7.46 -43.14
C CYS A 4 58.10 -8.85 -43.64
N SER A 5 57.12 -9.76 -43.72
CA SER A 5 57.05 -10.76 -44.80
C SER A 5 55.63 -11.35 -44.96
N ARG A 6 55.15 -11.28 -46.18
CA ARG A 6 53.89 -11.84 -46.75
C ARG A 6 54.09 -13.32 -47.13
N SER A 7 52.96 -14.06 -47.23
CA SER A 7 52.65 -14.96 -48.41
C SER A 7 51.35 -15.71 -48.10
N VAL A 8 50.41 -15.57 -48.81
CA VAL A 8 49.37 -15.94 -49.80
C VAL A 8 49.27 -17.47 -50.13
N PRO A 9 48.14 -17.96 -50.64
CA PRO A 9 47.40 -19.16 -50.21
C PRO A 9 47.55 -20.36 -51.14
N VAL A 10 47.02 -21.51 -50.70
CA VAL A 10 46.81 -22.66 -51.58
C VAL A 10 45.38 -23.19 -51.47
N PHE A 11 44.70 -23.15 -52.60
CA PHE A 11 43.43 -23.82 -52.86
C PHE A 11 43.70 -25.34 -53.07
N PHE A 12 42.82 -26.17 -52.47
CA PHE A 12 42.58 -27.52 -52.99
C PHE A 12 41.11 -27.83 -53.07
N LYS A 13 40.64 -27.99 -54.29
CA LYS A 13 39.37 -28.62 -54.63
C LYS A 13 39.51 -30.11 -54.59
N ALA A 14 38.62 -30.83 -54.03
CA ALA A 14 38.36 -32.23 -54.32
C ALA A 14 36.85 -32.52 -54.26
N THR A 15 36.41 -33.19 -55.27
CA THR A 15 35.05 -33.48 -55.69
C THR A 15 34.48 -34.76 -55.08
N LEU A 16 33.19 -34.73 -54.86
CA LEU A 16 32.12 -35.77 -54.82
C LEU A 16 32.49 -37.26 -54.61
N SER A 17 31.74 -37.88 -53.69
CA SER A 17 30.95 -39.09 -54.01
C SER A 17 29.78 -39.25 -53.07
N ALA A 18 28.58 -39.44 -53.63
CA ALA A 18 27.32 -39.73 -52.95
C ALA A 18 27.28 -41.22 -52.55
N ALA A 19 26.87 -41.49 -51.29
CA ALA A 19 26.31 -42.79 -50.93
C ALA A 19 25.14 -42.55 -50.00
N ALA A 20 23.94 -42.83 -50.47
CA ALA A 20 22.70 -42.80 -49.70
C ALA A 20 22.66 -43.97 -48.74
N VAL A 21 22.51 -43.67 -47.43
CA VAL A 21 22.01 -44.62 -46.45
C VAL A 21 20.78 -44.00 -45.79
N ALA A 22 19.60 -44.51 -46.11
CA ALA A 22 18.36 -44.15 -45.47
C ALA A 22 18.31 -44.78 -44.08
N ALA A 23 18.53 -44.00 -43.05
CA ALA A 23 18.20 -44.34 -41.67
C ALA A 23 16.94 -43.58 -41.29
N ALA A 24 15.81 -44.31 -41.20
CA ALA A 24 14.54 -43.77 -40.69
C ALA A 24 14.68 -43.53 -39.16
N LEU A 25 15.00 -42.31 -38.80
CA LEU A 25 14.89 -41.83 -37.43
C LEU A 25 13.41 -41.41 -37.20
N LEU A 26 12.67 -42.27 -36.49
CA LEU A 26 11.40 -41.90 -35.87
C LEU A 26 11.67 -40.82 -34.82
N LEU A 27 11.58 -39.56 -35.22
CA LEU A 27 11.46 -38.42 -34.29
C LEU A 27 10.07 -38.49 -33.68
N ILE A 28 9.99 -39.06 -32.48
CA ILE A 28 8.84 -38.83 -31.58
C ILE A 28 8.95 -37.36 -31.19
N SER A 29 8.22 -36.51 -31.90
CA SER A 29 8.00 -35.12 -31.53
C SER A 29 7.11 -35.10 -30.26
N CYS A 30 7.75 -35.12 -29.11
CA CYS A 30 7.08 -34.66 -27.88
C CYS A 30 6.88 -33.16 -28.03
N SER A 31 5.78 -32.78 -28.68
CA SER A 31 5.25 -31.43 -28.58
C SER A 31 4.60 -31.23 -27.20
N GLY A 32 5.42 -31.26 -26.16
CA GLY A 32 5.06 -30.68 -24.90
C GLY A 32 4.94 -29.16 -25.13
N LYS A 33 3.73 -28.63 -25.24
CA LYS A 33 3.54 -27.20 -25.05
C LYS A 33 4.23 -26.84 -23.74
N PRO A 34 5.12 -25.82 -23.73
CA PRO A 34 5.63 -25.33 -22.46
C PRO A 34 4.44 -25.06 -21.55
N PRO A 35 4.50 -25.39 -20.25
CA PRO A 35 3.44 -25.05 -19.34
C PRO A 35 3.13 -23.57 -19.54
N ALA A 36 1.87 -23.24 -19.79
CA ALA A 36 1.45 -21.86 -19.90
C ALA A 36 1.99 -21.15 -18.66
N SER A 37 2.81 -20.15 -18.88
CA SER A 37 3.31 -19.31 -17.80
C SER A 37 2.07 -18.82 -17.06
N LEU A 38 1.92 -19.22 -15.80
CA LEU A 38 0.80 -18.80 -14.95
C LEU A 38 1.05 -17.32 -14.59
N VAL A 39 0.77 -16.44 -15.55
CA VAL A 39 0.76 -14.99 -15.30
C VAL A 39 -0.59 -14.66 -14.70
N THR A 40 -0.58 -14.18 -13.47
CA THR A 40 -1.78 -13.67 -12.80
C THR A 40 -2.27 -12.43 -13.56
N PRO A 41 -3.46 -12.46 -14.19
CA PRO A 41 -3.91 -11.34 -14.99
C PRO A 41 -4.44 -10.21 -14.12
N LEU A 42 -4.23 -8.97 -14.55
CA LEU A 42 -4.95 -7.81 -14.01
C LEU A 42 -6.45 -7.98 -14.33
N PRO A 43 -7.34 -7.82 -13.32
CA PRO A 43 -8.79 -7.88 -13.54
C PRO A 43 -9.25 -6.89 -14.62
N PRO A 44 -10.36 -7.15 -15.33
CA PRO A 44 -10.95 -6.18 -16.24
C PRO A 44 -11.37 -4.91 -15.50
N ALA A 45 -11.43 -3.78 -16.20
CA ALA A 45 -11.92 -2.54 -15.62
C ALA A 45 -13.36 -2.69 -15.11
N LEU A 46 -13.63 -2.14 -13.94
CA LEU A 46 -14.90 -2.30 -13.25
C LEU A 46 -16.01 -1.49 -13.93
N LYS A 47 -17.20 -2.09 -14.00
CA LYS A 47 -18.43 -1.43 -14.46
C LYS A 47 -19.44 -1.20 -13.33
N GLN A 48 -19.13 -1.61 -12.10
CA GLN A 48 -20.09 -1.62 -11.00
C GLN A 48 -19.56 -1.02 -9.69
N PRO A 49 -20.48 -0.52 -8.84
CA PRO A 49 -20.16 0.22 -7.64
C PRO A 49 -19.65 -0.67 -6.49
N HIS A 50 -18.91 -0.02 -5.61
CA HIS A 50 -18.41 -0.49 -4.32
C HIS A 50 -19.53 -0.72 -3.30
N LEU A 51 -19.15 -1.13 -2.08
CA LEU A 51 -20.09 -1.17 -0.96
C LEU A 51 -20.75 0.21 -0.78
N PRO A 52 -22.06 0.25 -0.44
CA PRO A 52 -22.75 1.51 -0.20
C PRO A 52 -22.00 2.37 0.82
N LYS A 53 -21.96 3.69 0.61
CA LYS A 53 -21.41 4.60 1.60
C LYS A 53 -22.15 4.43 2.92
N THR A 54 -21.42 4.37 4.01
CA THR A 54 -21.99 4.28 5.35
C THR A 54 -21.74 5.57 6.12
N HIS A 55 -22.67 5.93 6.99
CA HIS A 55 -22.47 7.01 7.98
C HIS A 55 -21.93 6.48 9.31
N GLU A 56 -21.67 5.17 9.38
CA GLU A 56 -21.12 4.57 10.57
C GLU A 56 -19.67 5.07 10.80
N PRO A 57 -19.29 5.41 12.04
CA PRO A 57 -17.92 5.81 12.34
C PRO A 57 -16.91 4.71 11.95
N VAL A 58 -15.78 5.12 11.41
CA VAL A 58 -14.69 4.20 11.08
C VAL A 58 -14.09 3.63 12.36
N ARG A 59 -14.09 2.32 12.45
CA ARG A 59 -13.31 1.52 13.39
C ARG A 59 -12.29 0.77 12.54
N GLY A 60 -11.14 1.41 12.34
CA GLY A 60 -10.17 0.99 11.36
C GLY A 60 -8.92 0.35 11.96
N VAL A 61 -8.21 -0.36 11.11
CA VAL A 61 -6.87 -0.87 11.41
C VAL A 61 -5.98 -0.74 10.19
N TRP A 62 -4.71 -0.38 10.39
CA TRP A 62 -3.69 -0.49 9.36
C TRP A 62 -3.14 -1.91 9.33
N LEU A 63 -3.09 -2.49 8.13
CA LEU A 63 -2.48 -3.77 7.85
C LEU A 63 -1.31 -3.57 6.91
N THR A 64 -0.09 -3.64 7.47
CA THR A 64 1.16 -3.34 6.76
C THR A 64 1.70 -4.57 6.06
N THR A 65 2.29 -4.35 4.89
CA THR A 65 2.98 -5.41 4.12
C THR A 65 4.47 -5.16 4.00
N VAL A 66 4.90 -3.91 4.15
CA VAL A 66 6.34 -3.58 4.17
C VAL A 66 7.07 -4.46 5.18
N SER A 67 8.17 -5.05 4.73
CA SER A 67 8.97 -5.98 5.55
C SER A 67 8.15 -7.12 6.18
N ARG A 68 6.97 -7.43 5.66
CA ARG A 68 6.02 -8.44 6.18
C ARG A 68 5.65 -8.22 7.64
N LEU A 69 5.52 -6.96 8.06
CA LEU A 69 5.27 -6.61 9.46
C LEU A 69 3.94 -7.16 9.99
N ASP A 70 2.90 -7.18 9.18
CA ASP A 70 1.61 -7.78 9.52
C ASP A 70 1.26 -8.96 8.61
N TRP A 71 1.54 -8.84 7.30
CA TRP A 71 1.24 -9.86 6.29
C TRP A 71 2.13 -9.66 5.06
N PRO A 72 2.47 -10.72 4.28
CA PRO A 72 2.21 -12.13 4.54
C PRO A 72 3.12 -12.71 5.63
N PRO A 73 2.84 -13.94 6.12
CA PRO A 73 3.72 -14.59 7.10
C PRO A 73 5.13 -14.73 6.57
N VAL A 74 6.13 -14.34 7.38
CA VAL A 74 7.55 -14.38 6.96
C VAL A 74 7.95 -15.77 6.49
N ALA A 75 7.50 -16.82 7.17
CA ALA A 75 7.79 -18.20 6.81
C ALA A 75 7.20 -18.61 5.45
N SER A 76 6.15 -17.93 4.98
CA SER A 76 5.47 -18.32 3.73
C SER A 76 6.36 -18.20 2.50
N VAL A 77 7.28 -17.23 2.49
CA VAL A 77 8.14 -16.96 1.31
C VAL A 77 9.25 -17.98 1.12
N THR A 78 9.53 -18.81 2.12
CA THR A 78 10.51 -19.91 2.03
C THR A 78 9.89 -21.23 1.58
N ILE A 79 8.57 -21.27 1.38
CA ILE A 79 7.85 -22.46 0.92
C ILE A 79 8.08 -22.63 -0.59
N GLY A 80 8.71 -23.74 -0.96
CA GLY A 80 9.05 -24.05 -2.36
C GLY A 80 7.84 -24.41 -3.22
N ASP A 81 6.78 -25.00 -2.63
CA ASP A 81 5.55 -25.32 -3.34
C ASP A 81 4.64 -24.09 -3.42
N PRO A 82 4.37 -23.53 -4.63
CA PRO A 82 3.55 -22.35 -4.79
C PRO A 82 2.12 -22.53 -4.26
N ALA A 83 1.52 -23.72 -4.43
CA ALA A 83 0.16 -23.96 -3.98
C ALA A 83 0.07 -23.96 -2.44
N VAL A 84 1.07 -24.49 -1.76
CA VAL A 84 1.17 -24.45 -0.30
C VAL A 84 1.39 -23.03 0.19
N ARG A 85 2.29 -22.27 -0.44
CA ARG A 85 2.54 -20.86 -0.13
C ARG A 85 1.27 -20.03 -0.25
N ILE A 86 0.56 -20.14 -1.37
CA ILE A 86 -0.69 -19.41 -1.62
C ILE A 86 -1.70 -19.71 -0.52
N ARG A 87 -1.98 -20.99 -0.24
CA ARG A 87 -2.92 -21.37 0.81
C ARG A 87 -2.55 -20.80 2.17
N GLN A 88 -1.25 -20.83 2.54
CA GLN A 88 -0.79 -20.29 3.81
C GLN A 88 -0.99 -18.78 3.90
N GLN A 89 -0.69 -18.04 2.83
CA GLN A 89 -0.87 -16.59 2.78
C GLN A 89 -2.36 -16.21 2.84
N GLN A 90 -3.19 -16.90 2.08
CA GLN A 90 -4.65 -16.70 2.06
C GLN A 90 -5.27 -17.02 3.41
N GLN A 91 -4.91 -18.16 4.02
CA GLN A 91 -5.44 -18.55 5.34
C GLN A 91 -5.05 -17.54 6.41
N ALA A 92 -3.78 -17.10 6.42
CA ALA A 92 -3.32 -16.10 7.39
C ALA A 92 -4.09 -14.77 7.25
N LEU A 93 -4.44 -14.37 6.01
CA LEU A 93 -5.23 -13.16 5.81
C LEU A 93 -6.68 -13.34 6.26
N THR A 94 -7.28 -14.49 5.96
CA THR A 94 -8.65 -14.84 6.39
C THR A 94 -8.75 -14.85 7.92
N ASP A 95 -7.80 -15.50 8.60
CA ASP A 95 -7.76 -15.55 10.08
C ASP A 95 -7.69 -14.15 10.70
N LYS A 96 -6.88 -13.25 10.10
CA LYS A 96 -6.81 -11.85 10.51
C LYS A 96 -8.15 -11.14 10.35
N LEU A 97 -8.80 -11.28 9.19
CA LEU A 97 -10.09 -10.65 8.93
C LEU A 97 -11.19 -11.17 9.85
N ASP A 98 -11.21 -12.46 10.17
CA ASP A 98 -12.15 -13.05 11.14
C ASP A 98 -11.96 -12.42 12.53
N LYS A 99 -10.71 -12.29 12.96
CA LYS A 99 -10.39 -11.62 14.23
C LYS A 99 -10.83 -10.15 14.22
N LEU A 100 -10.52 -9.41 13.16
CA LEU A 100 -10.91 -8.01 13.02
C LEU A 100 -12.42 -7.84 13.09
N GLN A 101 -13.18 -8.70 12.38
CA GLN A 101 -14.63 -8.72 12.44
C GLN A 101 -15.13 -8.95 13.88
N SER A 102 -14.54 -9.92 14.59
CA SER A 102 -14.91 -10.23 15.99
C SER A 102 -14.68 -9.06 16.94
N LEU A 103 -13.77 -8.14 16.61
CA LEU A 103 -13.47 -6.93 17.36
C LEU A 103 -14.37 -5.74 16.97
N GLY A 104 -15.25 -5.90 15.98
CA GLY A 104 -16.09 -4.82 15.46
C GLY A 104 -15.36 -3.83 14.55
N ILE A 105 -14.20 -4.20 14.02
CA ILE A 105 -13.49 -3.44 12.98
C ILE A 105 -14.32 -3.47 11.70
N ASN A 106 -14.52 -2.33 11.08
CA ASN A 106 -15.31 -2.18 9.85
C ASN A 106 -14.53 -1.66 8.64
N THR A 107 -13.26 -1.30 8.82
CA THR A 107 -12.42 -0.77 7.74
C THR A 107 -10.98 -1.23 7.91
N VAL A 108 -10.38 -1.74 6.83
CA VAL A 108 -8.97 -2.14 6.77
C VAL A 108 -8.23 -1.22 5.80
N PHE A 109 -7.16 -0.60 6.27
CA PHE A 109 -6.23 0.17 5.46
C PHE A 109 -5.09 -0.76 5.07
N PHE A 110 -5.22 -1.37 3.89
CA PHE A 110 -4.32 -2.42 3.43
C PHE A 110 -3.19 -1.87 2.57
N GLN A 111 -1.94 -2.06 2.99
CA GLN A 111 -0.77 -1.56 2.27
C GLN A 111 -0.53 -2.37 0.99
N VAL A 112 -0.95 -1.83 -0.15
CA VAL A 112 -0.85 -2.47 -1.47
C VAL A 112 0.42 -2.12 -2.21
N LYS A 113 1.00 -0.93 -1.94
CA LYS A 113 2.28 -0.47 -2.49
C LYS A 113 3.21 -0.05 -1.34
N PRO A 114 3.97 -1.01 -0.76
CA PRO A 114 4.90 -0.70 0.32
C PRO A 114 6.15 0.05 -0.14
N ASP A 115 6.54 -0.13 -1.40
CA ASP A 115 7.71 0.47 -2.04
C ASP A 115 7.49 0.60 -3.57
N GLY A 116 8.51 0.44 -4.40
CA GLY A 116 8.43 0.44 -5.87
C GLY A 116 7.85 -0.83 -6.49
N THR A 117 7.11 -1.63 -5.71
CA THR A 117 6.52 -2.90 -6.12
C THR A 117 5.02 -2.96 -5.77
N ALA A 118 4.31 -3.94 -6.32
CA ALA A 118 2.86 -4.07 -6.18
C ALA A 118 2.44 -5.39 -5.54
N LEU A 119 1.32 -5.36 -4.80
CA LEU A 119 0.61 -6.55 -4.31
C LEU A 119 -0.62 -6.89 -5.19
N TRP A 120 -0.59 -6.50 -6.44
CA TRP A 120 -1.59 -6.85 -7.47
C TRP A 120 -0.86 -7.02 -8.82
N PRO A 121 -1.45 -7.67 -9.83
CA PRO A 121 -0.82 -7.88 -11.15
C PRO A 121 -0.76 -6.58 -11.96
N SER A 122 0.04 -5.62 -11.48
CA SER A 122 0.20 -4.30 -12.08
C SER A 122 0.87 -4.38 -13.46
N LYS A 123 0.47 -3.50 -14.38
CA LYS A 123 1.17 -3.27 -15.66
C LYS A 123 2.28 -2.23 -15.55
N ILE A 124 2.40 -1.58 -14.40
CA ILE A 124 3.33 -0.47 -14.14
C ILE A 124 4.44 -0.89 -13.18
N LEU A 125 4.12 -1.69 -12.17
CA LEU A 125 5.01 -2.09 -11.09
C LEU A 125 5.32 -3.59 -11.14
N PRO A 126 6.57 -4.01 -10.89
CA PRO A 126 6.86 -5.43 -10.67
C PRO A 126 6.21 -5.94 -9.39
N TRP A 127 6.00 -7.26 -9.33
CA TRP A 127 5.52 -7.92 -8.12
C TRP A 127 6.42 -7.68 -6.92
N SER A 128 5.81 -7.57 -5.75
CA SER A 128 6.53 -7.38 -4.50
C SER A 128 7.23 -8.66 -4.03
N ASP A 129 8.49 -8.53 -3.61
CA ASP A 129 9.25 -9.59 -2.94
C ASP A 129 8.65 -10.00 -1.59
N MET A 130 7.75 -9.19 -1.04
CA MET A 130 7.02 -9.54 0.18
C MET A 130 6.21 -10.83 0.01
N LEU A 131 5.76 -11.15 -1.21
CA LEU A 131 4.93 -12.31 -1.54
C LEU A 131 5.72 -13.60 -1.78
N THR A 132 6.91 -13.47 -2.37
CA THR A 132 7.68 -14.64 -2.85
C THR A 132 9.14 -14.65 -2.40
N GLY A 133 9.62 -13.53 -1.85
CA GLY A 133 11.05 -13.33 -1.54
C GLY A 133 11.87 -12.74 -2.68
N HIS A 134 11.28 -12.55 -3.88
CA HIS A 134 11.96 -12.03 -5.08
C HIS A 134 11.12 -10.98 -5.79
N ILE A 135 11.74 -9.84 -6.12
CA ILE A 135 11.07 -8.76 -6.86
C ILE A 135 10.72 -9.25 -8.28
N GLY A 136 9.48 -9.01 -8.69
CA GLY A 136 8.97 -9.35 -10.01
C GLY A 136 8.50 -10.80 -10.17
N GLN A 137 8.65 -11.65 -9.17
CA GLN A 137 8.12 -13.01 -9.20
C GLN A 137 6.62 -13.02 -8.93
N ASP A 138 5.85 -13.50 -9.90
CA ASP A 138 4.40 -13.68 -9.76
C ASP A 138 4.08 -14.67 -8.62
N PRO A 139 3.27 -14.26 -7.63
CA PRO A 139 2.89 -15.15 -6.53
C PRO A 139 1.92 -16.27 -6.93
N GLY A 140 1.30 -16.20 -8.12
CA GLY A 140 0.33 -17.15 -8.62
C GLY A 140 -1.11 -16.86 -8.21
N TYR A 141 -1.40 -15.70 -7.63
CA TYR A 141 -2.73 -15.22 -7.31
C TYR A 141 -2.71 -13.70 -7.17
N ASP A 142 -3.89 -13.09 -7.08
CA ASP A 142 -4.06 -11.64 -6.86
C ASP A 142 -4.37 -11.36 -5.38
N PRO A 143 -3.38 -10.89 -4.59
CA PRO A 143 -3.58 -10.60 -3.16
C PRO A 143 -4.57 -9.47 -2.90
N LEU A 144 -4.61 -8.45 -3.76
CA LEU A 144 -5.54 -7.33 -3.58
C LEU A 144 -6.98 -7.75 -3.83
N GLN A 145 -7.23 -8.51 -4.91
CA GLN A 145 -8.57 -9.05 -5.16
C GLN A 145 -9.01 -10.00 -4.05
N PHE A 146 -8.12 -10.88 -3.58
CA PHE A 146 -8.42 -11.78 -2.48
C PHE A 146 -8.78 -11.02 -1.19
N MET A 147 -8.00 -9.96 -0.86
CA MET A 147 -8.29 -9.10 0.30
C MET A 147 -9.67 -8.45 0.19
N LEU A 148 -10.01 -7.90 -0.97
CA LEU A 148 -11.30 -7.25 -1.22
C LEU A 148 -12.46 -8.23 -1.08
N ASP A 149 -12.35 -9.39 -1.72
CA ASP A 149 -13.39 -10.43 -1.66
C ASP A 149 -13.65 -10.88 -0.22
N GLU A 150 -12.59 -11.14 0.53
CA GLU A 150 -12.71 -11.65 1.90
C GLU A 150 -13.14 -10.56 2.91
N ALA A 151 -12.69 -9.31 2.75
CA ALA A 151 -13.12 -8.21 3.59
C ALA A 151 -14.59 -7.83 3.32
N HIS A 152 -14.99 -7.71 2.06
CA HIS A 152 -16.36 -7.36 1.68
C HIS A 152 -17.38 -8.43 2.10
N LYS A 153 -17.05 -9.73 2.03
CA LYS A 153 -17.87 -10.81 2.60
C LYS A 153 -18.17 -10.62 4.10
N ARG A 154 -17.28 -9.96 4.82
CA ARG A 154 -17.40 -9.65 6.25
C ARG A 154 -18.00 -8.27 6.54
N GLY A 155 -18.42 -7.55 5.51
CA GLY A 155 -18.94 -6.19 5.62
C GLY A 155 -17.87 -5.14 5.96
N MET A 156 -16.60 -5.47 5.80
CA MET A 156 -15.49 -4.56 6.02
C MET A 156 -15.09 -3.83 4.74
N ARG A 157 -14.83 -2.53 4.85
CA ARG A 157 -14.28 -1.69 3.78
C ARG A 157 -12.77 -1.88 3.67
N VAL A 158 -12.24 -1.69 2.47
CA VAL A 158 -10.80 -1.74 2.20
C VAL A 158 -10.35 -0.45 1.54
N HIS A 159 -9.45 0.25 2.21
CA HIS A 159 -8.72 1.36 1.62
C HIS A 159 -7.35 0.87 1.17
N ALA A 160 -7.05 1.05 -0.11
CA ALA A 160 -5.73 0.73 -0.66
C ALA A 160 -4.72 1.77 -0.17
N TRP A 161 -3.74 1.33 0.60
CA TRP A 161 -2.71 2.19 1.15
C TRP A 161 -1.43 2.13 0.31
N PHE A 162 -0.98 3.30 -0.13
CA PHE A 162 0.24 3.50 -0.92
C PHE A 162 1.27 4.29 -0.12
N ASN A 163 2.52 3.83 -0.12
CA ASN A 163 3.65 4.72 0.10
C ASN A 163 4.01 5.33 -1.27
N PRO A 164 3.83 6.64 -1.50
CA PRO A 164 3.92 7.18 -2.85
C PRO A 164 5.33 7.16 -3.44
N TYR A 165 6.35 7.53 -2.66
CA TYR A 165 7.69 7.81 -3.19
C TYR A 165 8.73 6.72 -2.93
N ARG A 166 8.49 5.79 -2.01
CA ARG A 166 9.47 4.73 -1.70
C ARG A 166 9.67 3.79 -2.87
N VAL A 167 10.95 3.56 -3.22
CA VAL A 167 11.35 2.61 -4.27
C VAL A 167 11.89 1.33 -3.65
N SER A 168 12.60 1.43 -2.51
CA SER A 168 13.08 0.26 -1.77
C SER A 168 13.10 0.53 -0.26
N VAL A 169 13.07 -0.53 0.52
CA VAL A 169 13.15 -0.47 1.99
C VAL A 169 14.60 -0.32 2.48
N ASN A 170 15.57 -0.62 1.63
CA ASN A 170 17.01 -0.45 1.91
C ASN A 170 17.82 -0.31 0.61
N THR A 171 19.12 0.00 0.75
CA THR A 171 20.07 0.16 -0.37
C THR A 171 21.11 -0.97 -0.41
N ARG A 172 20.83 -2.11 0.22
CA ARG A 172 21.78 -3.24 0.31
C ARG A 172 22.11 -3.82 -1.06
N PRO A 173 23.32 -4.39 -1.26
CA PRO A 173 23.72 -4.98 -2.54
C PRO A 173 22.72 -6.00 -3.09
N LYS A 174 22.11 -6.83 -2.23
CA LYS A 174 21.07 -7.78 -2.64
C LYS A 174 19.87 -7.05 -3.24
N THR A 175 19.35 -6.01 -2.58
CA THR A 175 18.22 -5.21 -3.08
C THR A 175 18.56 -4.56 -4.42
N VAL A 176 19.75 -3.96 -4.54
CA VAL A 176 20.21 -3.37 -5.81
C VAL A 176 20.30 -4.42 -6.91
N SER A 177 20.80 -5.60 -6.61
CA SER A 177 20.89 -6.72 -7.56
C SER A 177 19.49 -7.17 -8.04
N GLU A 178 18.54 -7.31 -7.13
CA GLU A 178 17.17 -7.69 -7.47
C GLU A 178 16.46 -6.61 -8.30
N LEU A 179 16.61 -5.34 -7.94
CA LEU A 179 16.06 -4.21 -8.71
C LEU A 179 16.64 -4.19 -10.14
N ASN A 180 17.96 -4.37 -10.29
CA ASN A 180 18.61 -4.44 -11.60
C ASN A 180 18.15 -5.68 -12.39
N GLY A 181 17.91 -6.79 -11.73
CA GLY A 181 17.42 -8.03 -12.34
C GLY A 181 16.03 -7.89 -13.00
N THR A 182 15.27 -6.86 -12.63
CA THR A 182 13.96 -6.60 -13.25
C THR A 182 14.05 -6.02 -14.67
N LEU A 183 15.23 -5.63 -15.15
CA LEU A 183 15.38 -4.99 -16.47
C LEU A 183 14.83 -5.85 -17.62
N SER A 184 14.86 -7.17 -17.49
CA SER A 184 14.32 -8.10 -18.48
C SER A 184 12.85 -8.48 -18.24
N GLN A 185 12.19 -7.91 -17.22
CA GLN A 185 10.82 -8.20 -16.85
C GLN A 185 9.84 -7.16 -17.42
N ILE A 186 8.57 -7.52 -17.50
CA ILE A 186 7.47 -6.63 -17.89
C ILE A 186 6.37 -6.77 -16.83
N PRO A 187 6.16 -5.72 -16.02
CA PRO A 187 6.89 -4.45 -15.97
C PRO A 187 8.23 -4.57 -15.25
N ALA A 188 9.20 -3.78 -15.69
CA ALA A 188 10.47 -3.60 -14.98
C ALA A 188 10.31 -2.55 -13.86
N SER A 189 11.24 -2.56 -12.89
CA SER A 189 11.26 -1.58 -11.81
C SER A 189 11.56 -0.16 -12.32
N VAL A 190 10.90 0.83 -11.74
CA VAL A 190 11.22 2.26 -11.95
C VAL A 190 12.69 2.56 -11.67
N PHE A 191 13.34 1.80 -10.78
CA PHE A 191 14.76 1.93 -10.47
C PHE A 191 15.67 1.72 -11.69
N VAL A 192 15.29 0.86 -12.63
CA VAL A 192 16.06 0.61 -13.86
C VAL A 192 15.54 1.41 -15.04
N LEU A 193 14.22 1.69 -15.08
CA LEU A 193 13.60 2.44 -16.18
C LEU A 193 13.88 3.94 -16.12
N HIS A 194 13.90 4.51 -14.92
CA HIS A 194 14.01 5.96 -14.68
C HIS A 194 15.03 6.24 -13.58
N ARG A 195 16.29 5.90 -13.84
CA ARG A 195 17.39 6.06 -12.88
C ARG A 195 17.60 7.53 -12.45
N ASP A 196 17.30 8.45 -13.33
CA ASP A 196 17.36 9.90 -13.12
C ASP A 196 16.28 10.40 -12.12
N TRP A 197 15.21 9.67 -11.90
CA TRP A 197 14.20 9.97 -10.89
C TRP A 197 14.59 9.53 -9.48
N ILE A 198 15.59 8.64 -9.36
CA ILE A 198 15.93 7.99 -8.10
C ILE A 198 16.87 8.85 -7.26
N ARG A 199 16.56 8.96 -5.98
CA ARG A 199 17.42 9.57 -4.95
C ARG A 199 17.64 8.58 -3.82
N THR A 200 18.72 8.79 -3.07
CA THR A 200 18.96 8.07 -1.82
C THR A 200 18.55 8.98 -0.66
N ALA A 201 17.72 8.46 0.24
CA ALA A 201 17.31 9.10 1.47
C ALA A 201 17.59 8.17 2.64
N GLY A 202 18.67 8.42 3.37
CA GLY A 202 19.18 7.50 4.38
C GLY A 202 19.58 6.16 3.76
N ASP A 203 18.96 5.10 4.23
CA ASP A 203 19.23 3.72 3.81
C ASP A 203 18.25 3.19 2.74
N ARG A 204 17.50 4.06 2.05
CA ARG A 204 16.49 3.66 1.07
C ARG A 204 16.57 4.45 -0.23
N PHE A 205 16.08 3.86 -1.31
CA PHE A 205 15.83 4.57 -2.56
C PHE A 205 14.42 5.15 -2.56
N VAL A 206 14.30 6.39 -3.03
CA VAL A 206 13.04 7.11 -3.17
C VAL A 206 12.99 7.82 -4.51
N LEU A 207 11.78 8.12 -4.97
CA LEU A 207 11.56 9.00 -6.11
C LEU A 207 11.73 10.46 -5.70
N ASP A 208 12.23 11.29 -6.61
CA ASP A 208 12.35 12.74 -6.40
C ASP A 208 10.98 13.42 -6.59
N PRO A 209 10.35 13.95 -5.53
CA PRO A 209 9.02 14.55 -5.63
C PRO A 209 8.97 15.83 -6.46
N GLY A 210 10.13 16.44 -6.74
CA GLY A 210 10.25 17.65 -7.55
C GLY A 210 10.15 17.43 -9.05
N ILE A 211 10.20 16.18 -9.50
CA ILE A 211 10.11 15.82 -10.92
C ILE A 211 8.63 15.67 -11.31
N PRO A 212 8.11 16.47 -12.28
CA PRO A 212 6.71 16.39 -12.69
C PRO A 212 6.28 15.01 -13.18
N GLU A 213 7.11 14.31 -13.93
CA GLU A 213 6.85 12.99 -14.48
C GLU A 213 6.70 11.92 -13.38
N VAL A 214 7.34 12.11 -12.23
CA VAL A 214 7.15 11.25 -11.05
C VAL A 214 5.72 11.35 -10.53
N ARG A 215 5.13 12.55 -10.52
CA ARG A 215 3.72 12.74 -10.11
C ARG A 215 2.77 12.05 -11.07
N ASP A 216 3.01 12.15 -12.36
CA ASP A 216 2.20 11.48 -13.38
C ASP A 216 2.27 9.96 -13.23
N TRP A 217 3.47 9.45 -12.98
CA TRP A 217 3.69 8.02 -12.79
C TRP A 217 2.99 7.49 -11.51
N ILE A 218 3.11 8.19 -10.38
CA ILE A 218 2.40 7.81 -9.14
C ILE A 218 0.88 7.86 -9.37
N THR A 219 0.40 8.89 -10.04
CA THR A 219 -1.03 9.04 -10.35
C THR A 219 -1.54 7.90 -11.23
N SER A 220 -0.76 7.45 -12.21
CA SER A 220 -1.13 6.31 -13.07
C SER A 220 -1.22 4.99 -12.30
N ILE A 221 -0.38 4.79 -11.29
CA ILE A 221 -0.43 3.60 -10.41
C ILE A 221 -1.73 3.59 -9.59
N VAL A 222 -2.10 4.74 -9.02
CA VAL A 222 -3.37 4.86 -8.28
C VAL A 222 -4.57 4.66 -9.21
N ALA A 223 -4.52 5.25 -10.41
CA ALA A 223 -5.55 5.09 -11.43
C ALA A 223 -5.76 3.62 -11.80
N GLU A 224 -4.68 2.85 -12.00
CA GLU A 224 -4.77 1.41 -12.30
C GLU A 224 -5.54 0.65 -11.21
N VAL A 225 -5.28 0.92 -9.93
CA VAL A 225 -6.02 0.28 -8.84
C VAL A 225 -7.49 0.70 -8.83
N VAL A 226 -7.77 1.99 -8.96
CA VAL A 226 -9.14 2.53 -8.94
C VAL A 226 -9.99 2.02 -10.11
N GLU A 227 -9.37 1.82 -11.27
CA GLU A 227 -10.06 1.32 -12.47
C GLU A 227 -10.38 -0.17 -12.39
N HIS A 228 -9.53 -0.95 -11.74
CA HIS A 228 -9.58 -2.41 -11.83
C HIS A 228 -10.07 -3.10 -10.56
N TYR A 229 -10.11 -2.40 -9.41
CA TYR A 229 -10.45 -3.00 -8.12
C TYR A 229 -11.57 -2.24 -7.40
N PRO A 230 -12.50 -2.96 -6.75
CA PRO A 230 -13.58 -2.35 -5.98
C PRO A 230 -13.08 -1.87 -4.60
N VAL A 231 -12.01 -1.07 -4.58
CA VAL A 231 -11.53 -0.46 -3.34
C VAL A 231 -12.51 0.60 -2.86
N ASP A 232 -12.71 0.71 -1.55
CA ASP A 232 -13.60 1.71 -0.95
C ASP A 232 -12.92 3.06 -0.78
N GLY A 233 -11.59 3.04 -0.75
CA GLY A 233 -10.77 4.25 -0.65
C GLY A 233 -9.32 4.02 -1.06
N VAL A 234 -8.63 5.14 -1.19
CA VAL A 234 -7.18 5.24 -1.40
C VAL A 234 -6.60 6.05 -0.26
N GLN A 235 -5.49 5.60 0.31
CA GLN A 235 -4.77 6.34 1.35
C GLN A 235 -3.30 6.48 1.01
N PHE A 236 -2.76 7.70 1.21
CA PHE A 236 -1.31 7.91 1.33
C PHE A 236 -0.93 8.00 2.81
N ASP A 237 0.28 7.54 3.13
CA ASP A 237 0.86 7.67 4.47
C ASP A 237 1.51 9.05 4.70
N ASP A 238 2.49 9.13 5.60
CA ASP A 238 3.20 10.35 5.97
C ASP A 238 4.55 10.53 5.27
N TYR A 239 4.90 9.61 4.36
CA TYR A 239 6.20 9.63 3.68
C TYR A 239 6.16 10.46 2.39
N PHE A 240 6.45 11.76 2.55
CA PHE A 240 6.65 12.71 1.46
C PHE A 240 8.15 13.07 1.34
N TYR A 241 8.53 14.32 1.46
CA TYR A 241 9.95 14.67 1.62
C TYR A 241 10.48 14.23 2.98
N THR A 242 11.80 14.05 3.08
CA THR A 242 12.49 13.72 4.34
C THR A 242 13.61 14.72 4.59
N GLU A 243 13.65 15.25 5.82
CA GLU A 243 14.68 16.20 6.30
C GLU A 243 15.32 15.71 7.61
N SER A 244 15.05 14.51 8.04
CA SER A 244 15.69 13.95 9.23
C SER A 244 17.20 13.86 9.04
N PRO A 245 18.00 14.14 10.06
CA PRO A 245 19.46 14.05 9.97
C PRO A 245 19.90 12.70 9.41
N GLY A 246 20.78 12.74 8.37
CA GLY A 246 21.27 11.55 7.68
C GLY A 246 20.33 10.91 6.67
N SER A 247 19.11 11.44 6.51
CA SER A 247 18.14 10.93 5.51
C SER A 247 17.50 12.01 4.65
N ALA A 248 18.02 13.25 4.71
CA ALA A 248 17.55 14.36 3.88
C ALA A 248 17.70 14.07 2.38
N LEU A 249 16.68 14.41 1.61
CA LEU A 249 16.66 14.20 0.16
C LEU A 249 17.57 15.21 -0.54
N ASN A 250 18.52 14.75 -1.34
CA ASN A 250 19.32 15.62 -2.20
C ASN A 250 18.60 15.90 -3.53
N ASP A 251 17.81 16.95 -3.57
CA ASP A 251 17.07 17.43 -4.75
C ASP A 251 17.59 18.77 -5.30
N THR A 252 18.85 19.12 -5.01
CA THR A 252 19.43 20.42 -5.40
C THR A 252 19.38 20.67 -6.90
N GLN A 253 19.67 19.64 -7.71
CA GLN A 253 19.62 19.78 -9.17
C GLN A 253 18.19 19.96 -9.67
N THR A 254 17.25 19.22 -9.10
CA THR A 254 15.82 19.31 -9.42
C THR A 254 15.27 20.69 -9.07
N TYR A 255 15.66 21.23 -7.91
CA TYR A 255 15.29 22.58 -7.51
C TYR A 255 15.85 23.65 -8.47
N ARG A 256 17.11 23.52 -8.91
CA ARG A 256 17.67 24.44 -9.92
C ARG A 256 16.88 24.43 -11.22
N ARG A 257 16.36 23.26 -11.61
CA ARG A 257 15.59 23.09 -12.86
C ARG A 257 14.15 23.58 -12.75
N TYR A 258 13.47 23.31 -11.62
CA TYR A 258 12.03 23.52 -11.49
C TYR A 258 11.63 24.48 -10.37
N GLY A 259 12.56 24.94 -9.55
CA GLY A 259 12.27 25.77 -8.37
C GLY A 259 12.25 27.27 -8.63
N GLN A 260 12.37 27.73 -9.88
CA GLN A 260 12.33 29.16 -10.20
C GLN A 260 10.93 29.73 -9.95
N GLY A 261 10.87 30.94 -9.39
CA GLY A 261 9.61 31.61 -9.08
C GLY A 261 9.03 31.32 -7.70
N TYR A 262 9.63 30.40 -6.94
CA TYR A 262 9.24 30.14 -5.55
C TYR A 262 10.09 31.00 -4.57
N ALA A 263 9.45 31.44 -3.48
CA ALA A 263 10.13 32.24 -2.45
C ALA A 263 11.27 31.48 -1.75
N SER A 264 11.12 30.16 -1.63
CA SER A 264 12.13 29.30 -1.03
C SER A 264 12.07 27.87 -1.60
N LYS A 265 13.13 27.10 -1.38
CA LYS A 265 13.15 25.66 -1.68
C LYS A 265 12.07 24.90 -0.89
N ALA A 266 11.80 25.32 0.35
CA ALA A 266 10.77 24.76 1.19
C ALA A 266 9.37 24.98 0.59
N ASP A 267 9.07 26.17 0.07
CA ASP A 267 7.79 26.45 -0.59
C ASP A 267 7.62 25.65 -1.88
N TRP A 268 8.70 25.52 -2.66
CA TRP A 268 8.69 24.66 -3.84
C TRP A 268 8.42 23.18 -3.49
N ARG A 269 9.02 22.65 -2.44
CA ARG A 269 8.76 21.29 -1.97
C ARG A 269 7.31 21.09 -1.52
N ARG A 270 6.76 22.03 -0.75
CA ARG A 270 5.34 22.00 -0.34
C ARG A 270 4.40 22.05 -1.55
N HIS A 271 4.74 22.89 -2.52
CA HIS A 271 3.99 22.93 -3.78
C HIS A 271 4.01 21.59 -4.52
N ASN A 272 5.17 20.94 -4.64
CA ASN A 272 5.29 19.62 -5.29
C ASN A 272 4.41 18.57 -4.60
N THR A 273 4.43 18.52 -3.28
CA THR A 273 3.60 17.60 -2.51
C THR A 273 2.11 17.89 -2.73
N GLN A 274 1.71 19.17 -2.67
CA GLN A 274 0.32 19.57 -2.94
C GLN A 274 -0.13 19.22 -4.36
N GLN A 275 0.74 19.40 -5.37
CA GLN A 275 0.41 19.03 -6.76
C GLN A 275 0.14 17.52 -6.90
N LEU A 276 0.92 16.67 -6.23
CA LEU A 276 0.63 15.24 -6.22
C LEU A 276 -0.75 14.95 -5.63
N ILE A 277 -1.04 15.49 -4.43
CA ILE A 277 -2.31 15.29 -3.75
C ILE A 277 -3.49 15.77 -4.62
N ALA A 278 -3.38 16.96 -5.20
CA ALA A 278 -4.42 17.53 -6.06
C ALA A 278 -4.62 16.71 -7.34
N GLN A 279 -3.56 16.22 -7.95
CA GLN A 279 -3.63 15.43 -9.18
C GLN A 279 -4.27 14.06 -8.92
N VAL A 280 -3.84 13.37 -7.89
CA VAL A 280 -4.41 12.08 -7.47
C VAL A 280 -5.89 12.23 -7.09
N SER A 281 -6.23 13.25 -6.31
CA SER A 281 -7.61 13.54 -5.94
C SER A 281 -8.52 13.72 -7.17
N ARG A 282 -8.12 14.58 -8.12
CA ARG A 282 -8.88 14.79 -9.37
C ARG A 282 -9.02 13.49 -10.16
N THR A 283 -7.96 12.73 -10.31
CA THR A 283 -7.96 11.48 -11.08
C THR A 283 -8.91 10.46 -10.46
N ILE A 284 -8.85 10.26 -9.16
CA ILE A 284 -9.78 9.34 -8.46
C ILE A 284 -11.22 9.78 -8.70
N LYS A 285 -11.54 11.08 -8.52
CA LYS A 285 -12.90 11.58 -8.68
C LYS A 285 -13.42 11.54 -10.10
N GLN A 286 -12.55 11.65 -11.10
CA GLN A 286 -12.89 11.47 -12.51
C GLN A 286 -13.19 10.01 -12.86
N LEU A 287 -12.44 9.07 -12.29
CA LEU A 287 -12.63 7.63 -12.52
C LEU A 287 -13.82 7.09 -11.72
N ASN A 288 -13.90 7.42 -10.44
CA ASN A 288 -15.00 7.03 -9.58
C ASN A 288 -15.15 7.99 -8.39
N PRO A 289 -16.19 8.86 -8.38
CA PRO A 289 -16.41 9.83 -7.33
C PRO A 289 -16.75 9.22 -5.96
N ASP A 290 -17.13 7.94 -5.92
CA ASP A 290 -17.49 7.24 -4.69
C ASP A 290 -16.28 6.71 -3.92
N ILE A 291 -15.13 6.56 -4.55
CA ILE A 291 -13.89 6.17 -3.87
C ILE A 291 -13.36 7.33 -3.05
N GLU A 292 -13.11 7.06 -1.77
CA GLU A 292 -12.56 8.04 -0.85
C GLU A 292 -11.06 8.20 -1.04
N PHE A 293 -10.58 9.43 -0.99
CA PHE A 293 -9.15 9.71 -0.95
C PHE A 293 -8.76 10.39 0.36
N GLY A 294 -7.80 9.83 1.07
CA GLY A 294 -7.29 10.39 2.31
C GLY A 294 -5.79 10.28 2.47
N VAL A 295 -5.30 10.98 3.47
CA VAL A 295 -3.89 10.96 3.88
C VAL A 295 -3.80 10.72 5.37
N SER A 296 -2.80 9.95 5.80
CA SER A 296 -2.46 9.73 7.20
C SER A 296 -1.12 10.42 7.51
N PRO A 297 -1.14 11.75 7.81
CA PRO A 297 0.09 12.50 8.05
C PRO A 297 0.58 12.35 9.48
N ALA A 298 1.79 12.87 9.76
CA ALA A 298 2.24 13.12 11.12
C ALA A 298 1.20 13.95 11.90
N GLY A 299 1.05 13.65 13.18
CA GLY A 299 -0.02 14.23 14.02
C GLY A 299 0.08 15.75 14.22
N VAL A 300 1.28 16.32 14.14
CA VAL A 300 1.52 17.75 14.26
C VAL A 300 1.65 18.36 12.85
N TRP A 301 0.72 19.25 12.48
CA TRP A 301 0.87 20.02 11.25
C TRP A 301 2.00 21.04 11.40
N ARG A 302 1.88 21.90 12.39
CA ARG A 302 2.87 22.92 12.77
C ARG A 302 2.74 23.30 14.23
N ASN A 303 3.86 23.61 14.88
CA ASN A 303 3.85 24.10 16.26
C ASN A 303 3.42 25.58 16.31
N ARG A 304 2.67 25.96 17.33
CA ARG A 304 2.21 27.36 17.51
C ARG A 304 3.39 28.35 17.64
N SER A 305 4.51 27.91 18.14
CA SER A 305 5.74 28.72 18.20
C SER A 305 6.28 29.15 16.83
N HIS A 306 5.96 28.38 15.77
CA HIS A 306 6.37 28.67 14.39
C HIS A 306 5.25 29.29 13.56
N ASP A 307 4.01 29.07 13.93
CA ASP A 307 2.83 29.59 13.24
C ASP A 307 1.67 29.74 14.23
N PRO A 308 1.05 30.93 14.38
CA PRO A 308 -0.09 31.13 15.29
C PRO A 308 -1.28 30.21 15.02
N ALA A 309 -1.44 29.71 13.78
CA ALA A 309 -2.47 28.73 13.42
C ALA A 309 -2.11 27.29 13.83
N GLY A 310 -0.89 27.04 14.28
CA GLY A 310 -0.39 25.75 14.71
C GLY A 310 -0.97 25.29 16.04
N SER A 311 -0.73 24.02 16.35
CA SER A 311 -1.11 23.39 17.62
C SER A 311 -0.15 23.81 18.75
N ASP A 312 -0.64 23.75 20.00
CA ASP A 312 0.18 23.98 21.19
C ASP A 312 1.06 22.73 21.48
N THR A 313 2.08 22.57 20.66
CA THR A 313 2.96 21.41 20.64
C THR A 313 4.41 21.83 20.41
N ARG A 314 5.32 20.86 20.61
CA ARG A 314 6.77 20.96 20.39
C ARG A 314 7.30 19.69 19.72
N GLY A 315 6.55 19.17 18.77
CA GLY A 315 6.89 17.95 18.03
C GLY A 315 7.41 18.21 16.62
N ALA A 316 7.89 17.14 16.00
CA ALA A 316 8.18 17.14 14.57
C ALA A 316 6.90 17.47 13.76
N ALA A 317 7.02 18.40 12.83
CA ALA A 317 5.86 18.98 12.15
C ALA A 317 5.88 18.64 10.66
N ALA A 318 4.73 18.15 10.15
CA ALA A 318 4.59 17.74 8.75
C ALA A 318 4.90 18.87 7.75
N TYR A 319 4.48 20.09 8.07
CA TYR A 319 4.73 21.28 7.24
C TYR A 319 6.21 21.59 7.09
N ASP A 320 6.97 21.49 8.18
CA ASP A 320 8.37 21.92 8.24
C ASP A 320 9.34 20.77 7.85
N GLU A 321 9.02 19.51 8.17
CA GLU A 321 9.94 18.37 8.00
C GLU A 321 9.60 17.47 6.81
N SER A 322 8.31 17.29 6.49
CA SER A 322 7.87 16.49 5.34
C SER A 322 7.39 17.34 4.17
N TYR A 323 7.41 18.67 4.33
CA TYR A 323 6.89 19.64 3.35
C TYR A 323 5.46 19.29 2.90
N ALA A 324 4.66 18.86 3.86
CA ALA A 324 3.28 18.48 3.69
C ALA A 324 2.35 19.48 4.39
N ASP A 325 1.77 20.40 3.63
CA ASP A 325 0.81 21.38 4.15
C ASP A 325 -0.59 20.77 4.25
N THR A 326 -0.71 19.80 5.13
CA THR A 326 -1.91 18.97 5.29
C THR A 326 -3.14 19.77 5.71
N ARG A 327 -2.96 20.85 6.47
CA ARG A 327 -4.04 21.79 6.81
C ARG A 327 -4.61 22.45 5.56
N SER A 328 -3.75 22.92 4.67
CA SER A 328 -4.17 23.52 3.39
C SER A 328 -4.91 22.53 2.50
N TRP A 329 -4.48 21.26 2.44
CA TRP A 329 -5.17 20.23 1.66
C TRP A 329 -6.61 20.00 2.11
N VAL A 330 -6.84 20.00 3.43
CA VAL A 330 -8.18 19.93 4.03
C VAL A 330 -9.00 21.17 3.65
N GLN A 331 -8.43 22.36 3.82
CA GLN A 331 -9.12 23.62 3.53
C GLN A 331 -9.51 23.79 2.05
N GLN A 332 -8.70 23.24 1.15
CA GLN A 332 -8.95 23.25 -0.29
C GLN A 332 -9.89 22.13 -0.76
N GLY A 333 -10.32 21.25 0.13
CA GLY A 333 -11.20 20.12 -0.21
C GLY A 333 -10.54 19.08 -1.11
N LEU A 334 -9.21 18.91 -1.02
CA LEU A 334 -8.47 17.93 -1.80
C LEU A 334 -8.63 16.49 -1.28
N LEU A 335 -9.11 16.34 -0.06
CA LEU A 335 -9.23 15.06 0.65
C LEU A 335 -10.66 14.80 1.09
N ASP A 336 -11.13 13.57 0.96
CA ASP A 336 -12.39 13.12 1.56
C ASP A 336 -12.24 12.89 3.07
N TYR A 337 -11.05 12.47 3.50
CA TYR A 337 -10.71 12.35 4.92
C TYR A 337 -9.24 12.63 5.18
N ILE A 338 -8.95 12.96 6.44
CA ILE A 338 -7.59 13.03 6.97
C ILE A 338 -7.50 12.17 8.22
N ALA A 339 -6.38 11.43 8.37
CA ALA A 339 -6.16 10.49 9.46
C ALA A 339 -4.83 10.77 10.17
N PRO A 340 -4.69 11.89 10.91
CA PRO A 340 -3.45 12.24 11.59
C PRO A 340 -3.07 11.19 12.64
N GLN A 341 -1.77 10.89 12.70
CA GLN A 341 -1.18 9.89 13.59
C GLN A 341 -0.91 10.52 14.97
N LEU A 342 -1.88 10.38 15.90
CA LEU A 342 -1.78 10.92 17.26
C LEU A 342 -1.22 9.86 18.21
N TYR A 343 0.06 9.54 18.03
CA TYR A 343 0.72 8.42 18.69
C TYR A 343 1.33 8.80 20.06
N TRP A 344 0.66 9.67 20.81
CA TRP A 344 1.07 10.14 22.13
C TRP A 344 -0.06 10.01 23.16
N PRO A 345 0.28 9.83 24.46
CA PRO A 345 -0.74 9.84 25.51
C PRO A 345 -1.17 11.27 25.84
N PHE A 346 -2.25 11.40 26.60
CA PHE A 346 -2.73 12.70 27.12
C PHE A 346 -1.65 13.43 27.94
N ALA A 347 -0.79 12.70 28.67
CA ALA A 347 0.23 13.27 29.53
C ALA A 347 1.51 13.73 28.80
N ARG A 348 1.61 13.55 27.48
CA ARG A 348 2.80 13.94 26.73
C ARG A 348 2.80 15.44 26.42
N ASP A 349 3.40 16.27 27.27
CA ASP A 349 3.41 17.75 27.14
C ASP A 349 3.81 18.27 25.73
N ALA A 350 4.81 17.62 25.11
CA ALA A 350 5.27 18.04 23.79
C ALA A 350 4.25 17.83 22.67
N ALA A 351 3.30 16.89 22.84
CA ALA A 351 2.32 16.53 21.82
C ALA A 351 1.13 15.82 22.48
N ARG A 352 0.35 16.54 23.27
CA ARG A 352 -0.81 15.99 23.98
C ARG A 352 -1.88 15.52 23.00
N TYR A 353 -2.39 14.31 23.22
CA TYR A 353 -3.43 13.71 22.40
C TYR A 353 -4.70 14.60 22.29
N ASP A 354 -5.22 15.07 23.41
CA ASP A 354 -6.42 15.88 23.46
C ASP A 354 -6.26 17.25 22.80
N VAL A 355 -5.09 17.87 22.93
CA VAL A 355 -4.76 19.14 22.26
C VAL A 355 -4.75 18.96 20.74
N LEU A 356 -4.13 17.90 20.26
CA LEU A 356 -4.05 17.62 18.83
C LEU A 356 -5.40 17.17 18.24
N ALA A 357 -6.13 16.31 18.94
CA ALA A 357 -7.46 15.88 18.48
C ALA A 357 -8.41 17.06 18.32
N LYS A 358 -8.42 17.99 19.29
CA LYS A 358 -9.20 19.22 19.23
C LYS A 358 -8.74 20.14 18.09
N TRP A 359 -7.42 20.31 17.94
CA TRP A 359 -6.87 21.14 16.86
C TRP A 359 -7.30 20.63 15.48
N TRP A 360 -7.21 19.32 15.22
CA TRP A 360 -7.67 18.72 13.97
C TRP A 360 -9.19 18.81 13.78
N ALA A 361 -9.95 18.65 14.86
CA ALA A 361 -11.41 18.84 14.83
C ALA A 361 -11.79 20.27 14.39
N ASP A 362 -11.08 21.28 14.91
CA ASP A 362 -11.28 22.67 14.51
C ASP A 362 -10.88 22.91 13.04
N VAL A 363 -9.81 22.26 12.55
CA VAL A 363 -9.36 22.34 11.13
C VAL A 363 -10.43 21.80 10.18
N VAL A 364 -11.00 20.64 10.46
CA VAL A 364 -11.97 19.99 9.55
C VAL A 364 -13.39 20.60 9.67
N LYS A 365 -13.73 21.20 10.79
CA LYS A 365 -15.08 21.69 11.10
C LYS A 365 -15.72 22.56 10.00
N PRO A 366 -15.00 23.50 9.35
CA PRO A 366 -15.57 24.33 8.28
C PRO A 366 -15.56 23.64 6.91
N THR A 367 -15.16 22.37 6.82
CA THR A 367 -14.92 21.66 5.56
C THR A 367 -15.80 20.42 5.43
N GLY A 368 -15.79 19.78 4.24
CA GLY A 368 -16.40 18.47 4.03
C GLY A 368 -15.46 17.28 4.31
N THR A 369 -14.23 17.55 4.71
CA THR A 369 -13.24 16.51 4.99
C THR A 369 -13.54 15.82 6.32
N ARG A 370 -13.61 14.48 6.32
CA ARG A 370 -13.79 13.68 7.53
C ARG A 370 -12.49 13.55 8.32
N LEU A 371 -12.60 13.45 9.63
CA LEU A 371 -11.46 13.26 10.52
C LEU A 371 -11.50 11.86 11.13
N TYR A 372 -10.45 11.09 10.91
CA TYR A 372 -10.16 9.85 11.61
C TYR A 372 -8.89 10.04 12.43
N ILE A 373 -8.83 9.51 13.63
CA ILE A 373 -7.65 9.65 14.50
C ILE A 373 -6.87 8.34 14.53
N GLY A 374 -5.59 8.40 14.18
CA GLY A 374 -4.66 7.29 14.33
C GLY A 374 -4.22 7.11 15.78
N VAL A 375 -4.35 5.89 16.31
CA VAL A 375 -4.01 5.51 17.68
C VAL A 375 -2.87 4.51 17.70
N ALA A 376 -1.92 4.69 18.65
CA ALA A 376 -0.69 3.91 18.78
C ALA A 376 -0.91 2.59 19.53
N LEU A 377 -1.54 1.61 18.91
CA LEU A 377 -1.69 0.28 19.52
C LEU A 377 -0.34 -0.37 19.86
N TYR A 378 0.70 -0.07 19.08
CA TYR A 378 2.05 -0.63 19.25
C TYR A 378 2.78 -0.17 20.53
N LYS A 379 2.31 0.91 21.16
CA LYS A 379 2.89 1.39 22.42
C LYS A 379 2.27 0.74 23.67
N ILE A 380 1.12 0.11 23.51
CA ILE A 380 0.39 -0.50 24.62
C ILE A 380 1.22 -1.66 25.21
N GLY A 381 1.45 -1.61 26.52
CA GLY A 381 2.26 -2.60 27.22
C GLY A 381 3.77 -2.45 27.02
N GLU A 382 4.22 -1.44 26.27
CA GLU A 382 5.64 -1.20 26.03
C GLU A 382 6.21 -0.23 27.08
N PRO A 383 7.34 -0.56 27.72
CA PRO A 383 7.97 0.32 28.71
C PRO A 383 8.49 1.62 28.08
N SER A 384 8.09 2.75 28.62
CA SER A 384 8.59 4.05 28.20
C SER A 384 8.76 4.98 29.40
N LYS A 385 9.95 5.57 29.56
CA LYS A 385 10.20 6.58 30.60
C LYS A 385 9.41 7.85 30.39
N ASN A 386 9.16 8.21 29.13
CA ASN A 386 8.51 9.46 28.75
C ASN A 386 6.98 9.32 28.58
N GLU A 387 6.49 8.10 28.50
CA GLU A 387 5.09 7.79 28.26
C GLU A 387 4.66 6.56 29.07
N PRO A 388 4.74 6.63 30.43
CA PRO A 388 4.44 5.49 31.30
C PRO A 388 2.96 5.05 31.25
N ASP A 389 2.07 5.92 30.77
CA ASP A 389 0.62 5.66 30.69
C ASP A 389 0.30 4.41 29.86
N TRP A 390 1.12 4.07 28.86
CA TRP A 390 0.94 2.88 28.04
C TRP A 390 1.15 1.56 28.79
N MET A 391 1.78 1.59 29.98
CA MET A 391 1.99 0.42 30.85
C MET A 391 0.90 0.25 31.92
N VAL A 392 0.23 1.33 32.32
CA VAL A 392 -0.74 1.28 33.43
C VAL A 392 -1.92 0.39 33.04
N ASN A 393 -2.12 -0.68 33.84
CA ASN A 393 -3.19 -1.67 33.61
C ASN A 393 -3.29 -2.10 32.14
N GLY A 394 -2.13 -2.47 31.57
CA GLY A 394 -2.04 -2.91 30.18
C GLY A 394 -2.44 -1.85 29.15
N GLY A 395 -2.26 -0.56 29.48
CA GLY A 395 -2.58 0.58 28.61
C GLY A 395 -4.08 0.86 28.44
N VAL A 396 -4.95 0.10 29.08
CA VAL A 396 -6.40 0.23 28.93
C VAL A 396 -6.93 1.62 29.35
N PRO A 397 -6.50 2.22 30.47
CA PRO A 397 -6.99 3.55 30.85
C PRO A 397 -6.66 4.63 29.84
N GLU A 398 -5.47 4.60 29.26
CA GLU A 398 -5.07 5.58 28.23
C GLU A 398 -5.84 5.36 26.94
N LEU A 399 -5.91 4.11 26.45
CA LEU A 399 -6.71 3.77 25.28
C LEU A 399 -8.19 4.19 25.46
N LYS A 400 -8.75 3.92 26.64
CA LYS A 400 -10.13 4.32 26.96
C LYS A 400 -10.32 5.84 26.85
N LYS A 401 -9.42 6.64 27.43
CA LYS A 401 -9.48 8.10 27.35
C LYS A 401 -9.48 8.58 25.89
N GLN A 402 -8.60 7.99 25.05
CA GLN A 402 -8.50 8.36 23.65
C GLN A 402 -9.77 8.03 22.88
N LEU A 403 -10.31 6.83 23.07
CA LEU A 403 -11.56 6.42 22.41
C LEU A 403 -12.78 7.22 22.91
N ASP A 404 -12.86 7.51 24.23
CA ASP A 404 -13.93 8.34 24.78
C ASP A 404 -13.89 9.75 24.20
N LEU A 405 -12.71 10.36 24.08
CA LEU A 405 -12.56 11.66 23.44
C LEU A 405 -12.99 11.62 21.98
N ASN A 406 -12.50 10.66 21.21
CA ASN A 406 -12.84 10.54 19.80
C ASN A 406 -14.35 10.40 19.57
N GLU A 407 -15.01 9.56 20.36
CA GLU A 407 -16.45 9.33 20.23
C GLU A 407 -17.31 10.49 20.78
N SER A 408 -16.75 11.35 21.66
CA SER A 408 -17.44 12.52 22.22
C SER A 408 -17.43 13.74 21.29
N MET A 409 -16.52 13.79 20.31
CA MET A 409 -16.34 14.93 19.41
C MET A 409 -17.01 14.64 18.05
N PRO A 410 -18.08 15.39 17.67
CA PRO A 410 -18.83 15.15 16.43
C PRO A 410 -17.98 15.25 15.15
N GLN A 411 -16.88 16.00 15.19
CA GLN A 411 -15.98 16.16 14.07
C GLN A 411 -15.10 14.92 13.83
N ILE A 412 -14.89 14.09 14.85
CA ILE A 412 -14.10 12.86 14.77
C ILE A 412 -15.03 11.71 14.37
N GLN A 413 -14.88 11.26 13.13
CA GLN A 413 -15.77 10.26 12.53
C GLN A 413 -15.13 8.87 12.45
N GLY A 414 -14.05 8.67 13.19
CA GLY A 414 -13.42 7.35 13.25
C GLY A 414 -12.09 7.32 13.99
N THR A 415 -11.70 6.09 14.30
CA THR A 415 -10.41 5.76 14.93
C THR A 415 -9.75 4.65 14.14
N ILE A 416 -8.45 4.77 13.89
CA ILE A 416 -7.67 3.76 13.18
C ILE A 416 -6.52 3.30 14.07
N LEU A 417 -6.42 1.99 14.31
CA LEU A 417 -5.40 1.39 15.17
C LEU A 417 -4.12 1.09 14.38
N PHE A 418 -2.99 1.56 14.83
CA PHE A 418 -1.69 1.22 14.24
C PHE A 418 -0.96 0.23 15.14
N ARG A 419 -0.86 -1.03 14.77
CA ARG A 419 -1.25 -1.75 13.55
C ARG A 419 -1.72 -3.17 13.89
N GLU A 420 -2.18 -3.93 12.92
CA GLU A 420 -2.87 -5.21 13.06
C GLU A 420 -2.11 -6.24 13.90
N ASN A 421 -0.81 -6.43 13.68
CA ASN A 421 -0.04 -7.45 14.41
C ASN A 421 -0.06 -7.26 15.93
N TYR A 422 -0.21 -6.02 16.41
CA TYR A 422 -0.28 -5.74 17.86
C TYR A 422 -1.60 -6.20 18.50
N LEU A 423 -2.61 -6.54 17.70
CA LEU A 423 -3.81 -7.23 18.23
C LEU A 423 -3.51 -8.66 18.69
N ASN A 424 -2.36 -9.21 18.29
CA ASN A 424 -1.96 -10.59 18.59
C ASN A 424 -0.83 -10.71 19.60
N GLN A 425 -0.30 -9.58 20.11
CA GLN A 425 0.83 -9.61 21.04
C GLN A 425 0.36 -9.85 22.47
N PRO A 426 1.14 -10.58 23.30
CA PRO A 426 0.76 -10.86 24.69
C PRO A 426 0.51 -9.59 25.53
N GLN A 427 1.35 -8.56 25.39
CA GLN A 427 1.28 -7.33 26.17
C GLN A 427 0.05 -6.48 25.85
N THR A 428 -0.59 -6.66 24.70
CA THR A 428 -1.76 -5.89 24.29
C THR A 428 -3.09 -6.57 24.62
N GLN A 429 -3.10 -7.79 25.13
CA GLN A 429 -4.34 -8.59 25.25
C GLN A 429 -5.40 -7.97 26.16
N GLN A 430 -5.01 -7.24 27.21
CA GLN A 430 -5.99 -6.51 28.04
C GLN A 430 -6.69 -5.42 27.22
N ALA A 431 -5.94 -4.67 26.41
CA ALA A 431 -6.49 -3.65 25.53
C ALA A 431 -7.35 -4.26 24.40
N VAL A 432 -6.95 -5.40 23.85
CA VAL A 432 -7.72 -6.14 22.85
C VAL A 432 -9.06 -6.63 23.42
N ASN A 433 -9.07 -7.16 24.63
CA ASN A 433 -10.29 -7.54 25.33
C ASN A 433 -11.20 -6.33 25.59
N TYR A 434 -10.61 -5.20 25.94
CA TYR A 434 -11.35 -3.95 26.09
C TYR A 434 -11.97 -3.49 24.77
N LEU A 435 -11.22 -3.51 23.65
CA LEU A 435 -11.73 -3.20 22.30
C LEU A 435 -12.89 -4.12 21.93
N LYS A 436 -12.76 -5.41 22.19
CA LYS A 436 -13.82 -6.40 21.95
C LYS A 436 -15.08 -6.09 22.75
N SER A 437 -14.96 -5.72 24.01
CA SER A 437 -16.12 -5.34 24.85
C SER A 437 -16.77 -4.04 24.36
N ARG A 438 -16.00 -3.11 23.80
CA ARG A 438 -16.48 -1.81 23.35
C ARG A 438 -17.09 -1.83 21.94
N TRP A 439 -16.45 -2.54 21.00
CA TRP A 439 -16.80 -2.53 19.58
C TRP A 439 -17.37 -3.85 19.07
N GLY A 440 -17.11 -4.97 19.76
CA GLY A 440 -17.46 -6.30 19.24
C GLY A 440 -18.95 -6.52 18.97
N SER A 441 -19.84 -5.87 19.72
CA SER A 441 -21.29 -5.91 19.47
C SER A 441 -21.73 -5.18 18.21
N ARG A 442 -20.86 -4.35 17.63
CA ARG A 442 -21.06 -3.59 16.40
C ARG A 442 -20.53 -4.33 15.16
N ALA A 443 -20.05 -5.57 15.33
CA ALA A 443 -19.70 -6.43 14.19
C ALA A 443 -20.92 -6.63 13.32
N GLY A 444 -20.81 -6.30 12.03
CA GLY A 444 -21.89 -6.56 11.06
C GLY A 444 -22.22 -8.06 11.00
N PRO A 445 -23.45 -8.44 10.60
CA PRO A 445 -23.79 -9.83 10.42
C PRO A 445 -22.81 -10.46 9.42
N SER A 446 -22.26 -11.62 9.80
CA SER A 446 -21.54 -12.46 8.86
C SER A 446 -22.51 -12.79 7.73
N LEU A 447 -22.19 -12.36 6.51
CA LEU A 447 -22.92 -12.82 5.34
C LEU A 447 -22.62 -14.31 5.23
N SER A 448 -23.55 -15.13 5.70
CA SER A 448 -23.50 -16.58 5.46
C SER A 448 -23.32 -16.79 3.96
N PRO A 449 -22.44 -17.68 3.51
CA PRO A 449 -22.26 -17.95 2.10
C PRO A 449 -23.65 -18.30 1.52
N THR A 450 -24.11 -17.47 0.59
CA THR A 450 -25.29 -17.80 -0.22
C THR A 450 -24.93 -19.09 -0.93
N VAL A 451 -25.51 -20.20 -0.46
CA VAL A 451 -25.45 -21.49 -1.14
C VAL A 451 -26.08 -21.24 -2.49
N THR A 452 -25.26 -21.15 -3.53
CA THR A 452 -25.73 -21.12 -4.92
C THR A 452 -26.48 -22.43 -5.13
N PRO A 453 -27.79 -22.41 -5.42
CA PRO A 453 -28.49 -23.65 -5.66
C PRO A 453 -27.84 -24.34 -6.87
N PRO A 454 -27.72 -25.68 -6.87
CA PRO A 454 -27.13 -26.39 -7.99
C PRO A 454 -27.93 -26.08 -9.25
N LEU A 455 -27.23 -25.75 -10.32
CA LEU A 455 -27.81 -25.59 -11.66
C LEU A 455 -28.63 -26.84 -11.97
N ARG A 456 -29.93 -26.67 -12.09
CA ARG A 456 -30.82 -27.75 -12.58
C ARG A 456 -30.33 -28.10 -13.99
N SER A 457 -29.89 -29.33 -14.17
CA SER A 457 -29.64 -29.91 -15.48
C SER A 457 -30.93 -29.82 -16.30
N ALA A 458 -30.89 -29.07 -17.38
CA ALA A 458 -31.96 -29.06 -18.37
C ALA A 458 -32.04 -30.47 -18.97
N SER A 459 -33.11 -31.20 -18.68
CA SER A 459 -33.45 -32.45 -19.35
C SER A 459 -33.81 -32.12 -20.80
N VAL A 460 -32.99 -32.60 -21.72
CA VAL A 460 -33.28 -32.56 -23.15
C VAL A 460 -34.35 -33.63 -23.41
N ASN A 461 -35.60 -33.20 -23.54
CA ASN A 461 -36.65 -34.05 -24.11
C ASN A 461 -36.50 -34.00 -25.63
N GLY A 462 -36.00 -35.08 -26.21
CA GLY A 462 -36.04 -35.32 -27.63
C GLY A 462 -37.49 -35.63 -28.12
N PRO A 463 -37.86 -35.29 -29.36
CA PRO A 463 -39.16 -35.52 -29.90
C PRO A 463 -39.36 -37.02 -30.21
N THR A 464 -40.42 -37.59 -29.68
CA THR A 464 -40.95 -38.92 -30.09
C THR A 464 -41.53 -38.82 -31.51
N VAL A 465 -40.94 -39.57 -32.41
CA VAL A 465 -41.55 -39.88 -33.72
C VAL A 465 -42.67 -40.89 -33.48
N SER A 466 -43.90 -40.54 -33.87
CA SER A 466 -45.05 -41.44 -33.97
C SER A 466 -45.30 -41.76 -35.44
N ASP A 467 -45.09 -43.01 -35.78
CA ASP A 467 -45.59 -43.56 -37.02
C ASP A 467 -47.17 -43.67 -37.00
N ARG A 468 -47.77 -42.99 -37.97
CA ARG A 468 -48.80 -43.45 -38.89
C ARG A 468 -49.22 -42.43 -39.91
#